data_f460bdd14b13c22c5fd6767f94927ef0
#
_entry.id   f460bdd14b13c22c5fd6767f94927ef0
#
_cell.length_a   1.000
_cell.length_b   1.000
_cell.length_c   1.000
_cell.angle_alpha   90.00
_cell.angle_beta   90.00
_cell.angle_gamma   90.00
#
_symmetry.space_group_name_H-M   'P 1'
#
loop_
_entity.id
_entity.type
_entity.pdbx_description
1 polymer ?
#
loop_
_entity_poly.entity_id
_entity_poly.type
_entity_poly.pdbx_seq_one_letter_code
_entity_poly.pdbx_strand_id
1 'polypeptide(L)'
;MKLICALLLVLFAAGFTHEQDPLTVNSKTIVLKLENSRVRVLEATLKPGDKEKLHSHPAYVIYVIEGGKARTHGVDGTVTENEFKAGDVIYRDPVTHWAENIGNTTIRLELVELKN
;
A
#
# COMPACT_ATOMS: atom_id res chain seq x y z
N MET A 1 -8.37 -16.97 -50.75
CA MET A 1 -7.52 -16.84 -49.57
C MET A 1 -8.29 -16.12 -48.48
N LYS A 2 -8.71 -16.81 -47.43
CA LYS A 2 -9.36 -16.18 -46.29
C LYS A 2 -8.27 -15.84 -45.27
N LEU A 3 -8.02 -14.55 -45.06
CA LEU A 3 -7.23 -14.10 -43.95
C LEU A 3 -8.05 -14.25 -42.65
N ILE A 4 -7.66 -15.20 -41.85
CA ILE A 4 -8.18 -15.35 -40.49
C ILE A 4 -7.38 -14.35 -39.64
N CYS A 5 -7.95 -13.18 -39.42
CA CYS A 5 -7.47 -12.29 -38.33
C CYS A 5 -7.78 -13.00 -37.02
N ALA A 6 -6.80 -13.67 -36.45
CA ALA A 6 -6.90 -14.08 -35.06
C ALA A 6 -6.89 -12.81 -34.22
N LEU A 7 -8.07 -12.41 -33.76
CA LEU A 7 -8.19 -11.34 -32.76
C LEU A 7 -7.61 -11.91 -31.47
N LEU A 8 -6.36 -11.54 -31.18
CA LEU A 8 -5.76 -11.85 -29.90
C LEU A 8 -6.47 -10.99 -28.85
N LEU A 9 -7.47 -11.56 -28.18
CA LEU A 9 -8.11 -10.94 -27.06
C LEU A 9 -7.11 -10.96 -25.90
N VAL A 10 -6.35 -9.88 -25.76
CA VAL A 10 -5.51 -9.70 -24.58
C VAL A 10 -6.46 -9.33 -23.43
N LEU A 11 -6.85 -10.33 -22.68
CA LEU A 11 -7.53 -10.12 -21.40
C LEU A 11 -6.54 -9.47 -20.45
N PHE A 12 -6.63 -8.16 -20.31
CA PHE A 12 -6.06 -7.49 -19.15
C PHE A 12 -6.90 -7.89 -17.94
N ALA A 13 -6.44 -8.89 -17.20
CA ALA A 13 -6.98 -9.09 -15.87
C ALA A 13 -6.64 -7.84 -15.07
N ALA A 14 -7.69 -7.02 -14.75
CA ALA A 14 -7.58 -5.94 -13.78
C ALA A 14 -7.36 -6.60 -12.41
N GLY A 15 -6.11 -6.94 -12.10
CA GLY A 15 -5.69 -7.58 -10.86
C GLY A 15 -4.37 -6.98 -10.42
N PHE A 16 -4.14 -7.01 -9.10
CA PHE A 16 -2.87 -6.74 -8.49
C PHE A 16 -1.75 -7.41 -9.26
N THR A 17 -0.87 -6.63 -9.86
CA THR A 17 0.39 -7.15 -10.32
C THR A 17 1.24 -7.41 -9.08
N HIS A 18 1.80 -8.62 -8.91
CA HIS A 18 2.72 -8.97 -7.83
C HIS A 18 3.87 -7.96 -7.68
N GLU A 19 4.18 -7.23 -8.74
CA GLU A 19 5.22 -6.20 -8.80
C GLU A 19 4.95 -4.98 -7.92
N GLN A 20 3.68 -4.73 -7.55
CA GLN A 20 3.28 -3.60 -6.72
C GLN A 20 2.68 -4.02 -5.37
N ASP A 21 2.75 -5.30 -5.04
CA ASP A 21 2.29 -5.79 -3.74
C ASP A 21 3.23 -5.27 -2.65
N PRO A 22 2.71 -4.58 -1.61
CA PRO A 22 3.52 -4.06 -0.52
C PRO A 22 4.35 -5.14 0.18
N LEU A 23 3.84 -6.36 0.31
CA LEU A 23 4.60 -7.48 0.92
C LEU A 23 5.80 -7.90 0.07
N THR A 24 5.70 -7.77 -1.25
CA THR A 24 6.78 -8.15 -2.16
C THR A 24 7.84 -7.05 -2.26
N VAL A 25 7.42 -5.81 -2.49
CA VAL A 25 8.35 -4.70 -2.75
C VAL A 25 8.90 -4.06 -1.49
N ASN A 26 8.19 -4.16 -0.37
CA ASN A 26 8.57 -3.58 0.92
C ASN A 26 8.71 -4.64 2.02
N SER A 27 9.25 -5.80 1.70
CA SER A 27 9.35 -6.94 2.61
C SER A 27 10.15 -6.66 3.90
N LYS A 28 10.99 -5.62 3.91
CA LYS A 28 11.76 -5.22 5.10
C LYS A 28 10.96 -4.37 6.08
N THR A 29 9.92 -3.69 5.62
CA THR A 29 9.14 -2.74 6.42
C THR A 29 7.70 -3.15 6.60
N ILE A 30 7.17 -4.03 5.74
CA ILE A 30 5.78 -4.47 5.77
C ILE A 30 5.71 -5.99 5.90
N VAL A 31 4.98 -6.46 6.91
CA VAL A 31 4.79 -7.90 7.17
C VAL A 31 3.33 -8.27 7.19
N LEU A 32 3.03 -9.50 6.78
CA LEU A 32 1.67 -10.07 6.83
C LEU A 32 1.37 -10.54 8.25
N LYS A 33 0.23 -10.09 8.79
CA LYS A 33 -0.24 -10.46 10.12
C LYS A 33 -1.39 -11.47 10.07
N LEU A 34 -2.31 -11.30 9.13
CA LEU A 34 -3.47 -12.14 8.96
C LEU A 34 -3.99 -12.02 7.53
N GLU A 35 -4.46 -13.12 6.97
CA GLU A 35 -5.15 -13.11 5.68
C GLU A 35 -6.27 -14.14 5.67
N ASN A 36 -7.44 -13.73 5.17
CA ASN A 36 -8.58 -14.62 4.92
C ASN A 36 -9.32 -14.14 3.66
N SER A 37 -10.51 -14.67 3.41
CA SER A 37 -11.28 -14.30 2.22
C SER A 37 -11.82 -12.85 2.24
N ARG A 38 -11.78 -12.18 3.39
CA ARG A 38 -12.37 -10.86 3.60
C ARG A 38 -11.36 -9.74 3.74
N VAL A 39 -10.25 -10.02 4.38
CA VAL A 39 -9.24 -9.01 4.72
C VAL A 39 -7.82 -9.57 4.58
N ARG A 40 -6.89 -8.65 4.37
CA ARG A 40 -5.47 -8.89 4.53
C ARG A 40 -4.92 -7.83 5.49
N VAL A 41 -4.41 -8.27 6.63
CA VAL A 41 -3.87 -7.36 7.66
C VAL A 41 -2.36 -7.33 7.58
N LEU A 42 -1.83 -6.15 7.37
CA LEU A 42 -0.40 -5.88 7.26
C LEU A 42 0.04 -5.00 8.43
N GLU A 43 1.28 -5.14 8.84
CA GLU A 43 1.91 -4.18 9.76
C GLU A 43 3.09 -3.51 9.06
N ALA A 44 3.04 -2.19 8.99
CA ALA A 44 4.10 -1.37 8.43
C ALA A 44 4.91 -0.72 9.56
N THR A 45 6.23 -0.79 9.48
CA THR A 45 7.15 -0.15 10.41
C THR A 45 8.14 0.69 9.62
N LEU A 46 8.12 2.01 9.83
CA LEU A 46 9.05 2.95 9.20
C LEU A 46 9.85 3.66 10.28
N LYS A 47 11.14 3.40 10.34
CA LYS A 47 12.07 4.15 11.18
C LYS A 47 12.34 5.53 10.56
N PRO A 48 12.79 6.51 11.35
CA PRO A 48 13.18 7.80 10.79
C PRO A 48 14.12 7.67 9.58
N GLY A 49 13.75 8.29 8.47
CA GLY A 49 14.49 8.24 7.21
C GLY A 49 14.17 7.07 6.30
N ASP A 50 13.39 6.09 6.75
CA ASP A 50 12.97 4.97 5.90
C ASP A 50 12.07 5.46 4.77
N LYS A 51 12.29 4.90 3.59
CA LYS A 51 11.48 5.13 2.38
C LYS A 51 10.96 3.81 1.87
N GLU A 52 9.67 3.79 1.55
CA GLU A 52 9.06 2.66 0.87
C GLU A 52 9.32 2.72 -0.64
N LYS A 53 9.22 1.57 -1.28
CA LYS A 53 9.09 1.47 -2.74
C LYS A 53 7.64 1.64 -3.13
N LEU A 54 7.42 2.11 -4.35
CA LEU A 54 6.07 2.25 -4.92
C LEU A 54 5.31 0.94 -4.81
N HIS A 55 4.10 1.01 -4.27
CA HIS A 55 3.22 -0.15 -4.09
C HIS A 55 1.76 0.28 -4.15
N SER A 56 0.87 -0.71 -4.25
CA SER A 56 -0.57 -0.48 -4.36
C SER A 56 -1.32 -1.16 -3.22
N HIS A 57 -2.37 -0.50 -2.74
CA HIS A 57 -3.35 -1.05 -1.80
C HIS A 57 -4.74 -1.00 -2.42
N PRO A 58 -5.61 -2.00 -2.17
CA PRO A 58 -7.06 -1.81 -2.31
C PRO A 58 -7.53 -0.82 -1.24
N ALA A 59 -8.84 -0.58 -1.13
CA ALA A 59 -9.38 0.17 0.00
C ALA A 59 -8.91 -0.45 1.32
N TYR A 60 -8.53 0.36 2.29
CA TYR A 60 -7.95 -0.13 3.53
C TYR A 60 -8.20 0.81 4.70
N VAL A 61 -8.13 0.24 5.90
CA VAL A 61 -8.20 0.96 7.16
C VAL A 61 -6.83 0.94 7.82
N ILE A 62 -6.39 2.07 8.29
CA ILE A 62 -5.15 2.23 9.05
C ILE A 62 -5.51 2.38 10.53
N TYR A 63 -4.89 1.57 11.38
CA TYR A 63 -4.83 1.81 12.82
C TYR A 63 -3.39 2.21 13.17
N VAL A 64 -3.23 3.38 13.80
CA VAL A 64 -1.91 3.89 14.18
C VAL A 64 -1.52 3.33 15.55
N ILE A 65 -0.48 2.49 15.56
CA ILE A 65 0.08 1.91 16.80
C ILE A 65 1.07 2.90 17.41
N GLU A 66 2.02 3.37 16.62
CA GLU A 66 3.00 4.38 17.00
C GLU A 66 3.00 5.50 15.95
N GLY A 67 2.89 6.73 16.39
CA GLY A 67 2.72 7.89 15.54
C GLY A 67 4.03 8.52 15.08
N GLY A 68 3.90 9.47 14.18
CA GLY A 68 4.99 10.25 13.63
C GLY A 68 4.58 11.00 12.38
N LYS A 69 5.55 11.61 11.72
CA LYS A 69 5.32 12.41 10.52
C LYS A 69 5.83 11.68 9.28
N ALA A 70 4.96 11.49 8.31
CA ALA A 70 5.28 10.86 7.03
C ALA A 70 4.98 11.80 5.86
N ARG A 71 5.74 11.64 4.79
CA ARG A 71 5.41 12.23 3.49
C ARG A 71 5.03 11.13 2.53
N THR A 72 3.85 11.27 1.94
CA THR A 72 3.30 10.28 1.01
C THR A 72 3.33 10.83 -0.41
N HIS A 73 3.83 10.03 -1.33
CA HIS A 73 3.96 10.36 -2.75
C HIS A 73 3.02 9.46 -3.55
N GLY A 74 2.02 10.06 -4.18
CA GLY A 74 1.14 9.35 -5.11
C GLY A 74 1.78 9.16 -6.47
N VAL A 75 1.36 8.12 -7.18
CA VAL A 75 1.83 7.85 -8.55
C VAL A 75 1.47 8.99 -9.52
N ASP A 76 0.45 9.77 -9.20
CA ASP A 76 0.01 10.95 -9.97
C ASP A 76 0.84 12.20 -9.68
N GLY A 77 1.86 12.11 -8.83
CA GLY A 77 2.71 13.23 -8.43
C GLY A 77 2.21 14.01 -7.23
N THR A 78 1.08 13.64 -6.65
CA THR A 78 0.56 14.28 -5.42
C THR A 78 1.49 13.98 -4.25
N VAL A 79 1.84 15.01 -3.47
CA VAL A 79 2.66 14.89 -2.26
C VAL A 79 1.88 15.40 -1.08
N THR A 80 1.73 14.58 -0.03
CA THR A 80 0.96 14.90 1.16
C THR A 80 1.79 14.61 2.40
N GLU A 81 1.82 15.54 3.35
CA GLU A 81 2.38 15.28 4.68
C GLU A 81 1.26 14.84 5.62
N ASN A 82 1.51 13.77 6.36
CA ASN A 82 0.59 13.20 7.33
C ASN A 82 1.25 13.18 8.70
N GLU A 83 0.52 13.61 9.71
CA GLU A 83 0.91 13.40 11.10
C GLU A 83 0.01 12.32 11.68
N PHE A 84 0.61 11.16 11.94
CA PHE A 84 -0.09 10.04 12.56
C PHE A 84 0.00 10.14 14.07
N LYS A 85 -1.13 10.00 14.75
CA LYS A 85 -1.20 9.96 16.21
C LYS A 85 -1.63 8.56 16.65
N ALA A 86 -0.95 8.01 17.65
CA ALA A 86 -1.29 6.71 18.21
C ALA A 86 -2.78 6.65 18.56
N GLY A 87 -3.46 5.59 18.13
CA GLY A 87 -4.89 5.38 18.31
C GLY A 87 -5.77 5.91 17.19
N ASP A 88 -5.23 6.66 16.23
CA ASP A 88 -6.00 7.12 15.07
C ASP A 88 -6.46 5.94 14.22
N VAL A 89 -7.69 6.05 13.70
CA VAL A 89 -8.27 5.12 12.73
C VAL A 89 -8.61 5.91 11.47
N ILE A 90 -8.06 5.49 10.34
CA ILE A 90 -8.14 6.24 9.08
C ILE A 90 -8.57 5.29 7.96
N TYR A 91 -9.59 5.68 7.20
CA TYR A 91 -9.96 4.98 5.96
C TYR A 91 -9.23 5.60 4.76
N ARG A 92 -8.78 4.76 3.84
CA ARG A 92 -8.16 5.18 2.58
C ARG A 92 -8.79 4.45 1.41
N ASP A 93 -9.07 5.19 0.36
CA ASP A 93 -9.44 4.63 -0.95
C ASP A 93 -8.26 3.86 -1.57
N PRO A 94 -8.52 3.01 -2.58
CA PRO A 94 -7.44 2.34 -3.31
C PRO A 94 -6.39 3.35 -3.79
N VAL A 95 -5.11 3.01 -3.64
CA VAL A 95 -4.02 3.94 -3.92
C VAL A 95 -2.77 3.22 -4.41
N THR A 96 -2.01 3.87 -5.28
CA THR A 96 -0.64 3.52 -5.63
C THR A 96 0.26 4.65 -5.18
N HIS A 97 1.15 4.35 -4.26
CA HIS A 97 1.98 5.36 -3.60
C HIS A 97 3.26 4.77 -2.97
N TRP A 98 4.07 5.65 -2.43
CA TRP A 98 5.13 5.32 -1.49
C TRP A 98 5.21 6.39 -0.41
N ALA A 99 5.68 6.02 0.76
CA ALA A 99 5.81 6.92 1.90
C ALA A 99 7.24 6.93 2.43
N GLU A 100 7.58 8.04 3.07
CA GLU A 100 8.83 8.20 3.79
C GLU A 100 8.57 8.77 5.19
N ASN A 101 9.31 8.30 6.17
CA ASN A 101 9.27 8.85 7.52
C ASN A 101 10.19 10.08 7.56
N ILE A 102 9.58 11.25 7.65
CA ILE A 102 10.28 12.55 7.70
C ILE A 102 10.40 13.10 9.12
N GLY A 103 9.93 12.36 10.12
CA GLY A 103 10.01 12.72 11.53
C GLY A 103 11.19 12.07 12.25
N ASN A 104 11.12 12.06 13.56
CA ASN A 104 12.17 11.53 14.44
C ASN A 104 11.69 10.37 15.33
N THR A 105 10.50 9.84 15.07
CA THR A 105 9.94 8.69 15.78
C THR A 105 9.67 7.56 14.80
N THR A 106 9.72 6.31 15.29
CA THR A 106 9.30 5.15 14.50
C THR A 106 7.80 5.16 14.32
N ILE A 107 7.32 5.03 13.08
CA ILE A 107 5.90 4.91 12.75
C ILE A 107 5.57 3.43 12.65
N ARG A 108 4.52 2.97 13.37
CA ARG A 108 3.97 1.63 13.23
C ARG A 108 2.48 1.72 12.96
N LEU A 109 2.08 1.12 11.86
CA LEU A 109 0.71 1.14 11.38
C LEU A 109 0.22 -0.30 11.19
N GLU A 110 -1.01 -0.56 11.60
CA GLU A 110 -1.71 -1.75 11.18
C GLU A 110 -2.66 -1.39 10.03
N LEU A 111 -2.54 -2.11 8.93
CA LEU A 111 -3.28 -1.84 7.70
C LEU A 111 -4.24 -3.00 7.47
N VAL A 112 -5.53 -2.73 7.44
CA VAL A 112 -6.56 -3.72 7.13
C VAL A 112 -7.01 -3.50 5.69
N GLU A 113 -6.45 -4.26 4.76
CA GLU A 113 -6.86 -4.22 3.36
C GLU A 113 -8.16 -5.00 3.18
N LEU A 114 -9.13 -4.39 2.52
CA LEU A 114 -10.45 -4.96 2.30
C LEU A 114 -10.46 -5.74 0.99
N LYS A 115 -10.94 -6.98 1.05
CA LYS A 115 -11.15 -7.83 -0.13
C LYS A 115 -12.62 -7.78 -0.54
N ASN A 116 -12.84 -7.77 -1.82
CA ASN A 116 -14.21 -7.82 -2.36
C ASN A 116 -14.68 -9.25 -2.54
#